data_927ea7bf99ced429ece2add4c10567c3
#
_entry.id   927ea7bf99ced429ece2add4c10567c3
#
_cell.length_a   1.000
_cell.length_b   1.000
_cell.length_c   1.000
_cell.angle_alpha   90.00
_cell.angle_beta   90.00
_cell.angle_gamma   90.00
#
_symmetry.space_group_name_H-M   'P 1'
#
loop_
_entity.id
_entity.type
_entity.pdbx_description
1 polymer ?
#
loop_
_entity_poly.entity_id
_entity_poly.type
_entity_poly.pdbx_seq_one_letter_code
_entity_poly.pdbx_strand_id
1 'polypeptide(L)'
;MGSGGVGGLYGGRLASAGCDVTFVARGAHLAAMREHGLLIENATLGDTLVKPVKVTDDPASAGTPDLILFAVKLWDTEAVAKLLKPIAGPHTAVLSLQNGVVKDDILGGIFGASALMGGVAYVGTHISRPGVINQVGTLQRLVFGEYDGKKSARSEQLLAALLKAGIQAELSTDIRRTLWEKYTFLVGLSGTTASMRTTIGPVRENPQTRAFLHDLMKEAVAVGRALGVALPEDYADDRLKFADGVPATMDSSLHHDLKNGNRLEVEWLAGGVVRLGQKVGVATPCNRAVWDVLVLASHF
;
A
#
# COMPACT_ATOMS: atom_id res chain seq x y z
N MET A 1 -7.43 -9.97 3.37
CA MET A 1 -8.62 -9.08 3.39
C MET A 1 -8.46 -7.97 2.36
N GLY A 2 -9.45 -7.83 1.43
CA GLY A 2 -9.32 -6.92 0.28
C GLY A 2 -8.60 -7.59 -0.89
N SER A 3 -9.29 -8.48 -1.63
CA SER A 3 -8.74 -9.23 -2.77
C SER A 3 -8.65 -8.39 -4.05
N GLY A 4 -8.36 -7.09 -3.90
CA GLY A 4 -8.04 -6.18 -4.99
C GLY A 4 -6.65 -6.45 -5.58
N GLY A 5 -6.10 -5.50 -6.35
CA GLY A 5 -4.81 -5.67 -7.03
C GLY A 5 -3.72 -6.21 -6.10
N VAL A 6 -3.42 -5.50 -5.02
CA VAL A 6 -2.34 -5.87 -4.08
C VAL A 6 -2.64 -7.16 -3.32
N GLY A 7 -3.80 -7.24 -2.66
CA GLY A 7 -4.17 -8.41 -1.86
C GLY A 7 -4.42 -9.66 -2.71
N GLY A 8 -4.99 -9.49 -3.91
CA GLY A 8 -5.17 -10.58 -4.88
C GLY A 8 -3.84 -11.13 -5.39
N LEU A 9 -2.88 -10.25 -5.70
CA LEU A 9 -1.56 -10.67 -6.16
C LEU A 9 -0.79 -11.45 -5.08
N TYR A 10 -0.55 -10.83 -3.91
CA TYR A 10 0.24 -11.48 -2.86
C TYR A 10 -0.45 -12.73 -2.31
N GLY A 11 -1.77 -12.66 -2.07
CA GLY A 11 -2.56 -13.82 -1.66
C GLY A 11 -2.55 -14.93 -2.70
N GLY A 12 -2.68 -14.58 -3.99
CA GLY A 12 -2.66 -15.53 -5.09
C GLY A 12 -1.33 -16.24 -5.25
N ARG A 13 -0.21 -15.51 -5.16
CA ARG A 13 1.14 -16.10 -5.17
C ARG A 13 1.36 -17.03 -3.98
N LEU A 14 0.96 -16.65 -2.78
CA LEU A 14 1.03 -17.50 -1.59
C LEU A 14 0.17 -18.77 -1.74
N ALA A 15 -1.06 -18.65 -2.22
CA ALA A 15 -1.95 -19.78 -2.47
C ALA A 15 -1.36 -20.75 -3.49
N SER A 16 -0.79 -20.24 -4.59
CA SER A 16 -0.12 -21.05 -5.62
C SER A 16 1.12 -21.78 -5.08
N ALA A 17 1.77 -21.23 -4.04
CA ALA A 17 2.90 -21.87 -3.35
C ALA A 17 2.49 -22.87 -2.27
N GLY A 18 1.18 -23.11 -2.10
CA GLY A 18 0.61 -24.11 -1.18
C GLY A 18 0.26 -23.57 0.20
N CYS A 19 0.22 -22.24 0.42
CA CYS A 19 -0.32 -21.67 1.63
C CYS A 19 -1.85 -21.79 1.65
N ASP A 20 -2.43 -22.00 2.83
CA ASP A 20 -3.89 -21.96 3.01
C ASP A 20 -4.35 -20.49 3.05
N VAL A 21 -4.92 -20.00 1.96
CA VAL A 21 -5.34 -18.62 1.80
C VAL A 21 -6.84 -18.54 1.60
N THR A 22 -7.53 -17.85 2.49
CA THR A 22 -8.93 -17.44 2.30
C THR A 22 -8.97 -15.99 1.86
N PHE A 23 -9.52 -15.75 0.68
CA PHE A 23 -9.72 -14.42 0.13
C PHE A 23 -11.04 -13.85 0.62
N VAL A 24 -11.03 -12.57 1.03
CA VAL A 24 -12.27 -11.85 1.32
C VAL A 24 -12.50 -10.82 0.22
N ALA A 25 -13.55 -11.03 -0.57
CA ALA A 25 -13.92 -10.22 -1.73
C ALA A 25 -15.41 -9.90 -1.71
N ARG A 26 -15.86 -9.00 -2.58
CA ARG A 26 -17.28 -8.57 -2.67
C ARG A 26 -17.75 -8.51 -4.13
N GLY A 27 -19.07 -8.54 -4.33
CA GLY A 27 -19.74 -8.28 -5.61
C GLY A 27 -19.26 -9.17 -6.76
N ALA A 28 -19.14 -8.60 -7.95
CA ALA A 28 -18.80 -9.32 -9.17
C ALA A 28 -17.41 -10.00 -9.09
N HIS A 29 -16.45 -9.40 -8.36
CA HIS A 29 -15.13 -9.99 -8.18
C HIS A 29 -15.20 -11.29 -7.38
N LEU A 30 -15.96 -11.31 -6.29
CA LEU A 30 -16.23 -12.53 -5.50
C LEU A 30 -16.89 -13.63 -6.35
N ALA A 31 -17.95 -13.27 -7.09
CA ALA A 31 -18.67 -14.22 -7.93
C ALA A 31 -17.76 -14.89 -8.96
N ALA A 32 -16.97 -14.08 -9.66
CA ALA A 32 -16.03 -14.57 -10.66
C ALA A 32 -14.92 -15.44 -10.04
N MET A 33 -14.40 -15.06 -8.86
CA MET A 33 -13.42 -15.89 -8.16
C MET A 33 -13.99 -17.26 -7.75
N ARG A 34 -15.24 -17.32 -7.28
CA ARG A 34 -15.91 -18.59 -6.93
C ARG A 34 -16.06 -19.53 -8.13
N GLU A 35 -16.41 -18.99 -9.27
CA GLU A 35 -16.71 -19.75 -10.49
C GLU A 35 -15.45 -20.14 -11.26
N HIS A 36 -14.55 -19.17 -11.46
CA HIS A 36 -13.43 -19.32 -12.38
C HIS A 36 -12.07 -19.43 -11.68
N GLY A 37 -11.98 -19.15 -10.39
CA GLY A 37 -10.72 -18.98 -9.67
C GLY A 37 -10.21 -17.53 -9.73
N LEU A 38 -9.00 -17.31 -9.21
CA LEU A 38 -8.30 -16.04 -9.30
C LEU A 38 -7.19 -16.14 -10.33
N LEU A 39 -7.30 -15.38 -11.42
CA LEU A 39 -6.26 -15.28 -12.44
C LEU A 39 -5.38 -14.05 -12.16
N ILE A 40 -4.06 -14.25 -12.16
CA ILE A 40 -3.06 -13.18 -12.16
C ILE A 40 -2.44 -13.16 -13.54
N GLU A 41 -2.76 -12.13 -14.32
CA GLU A 41 -2.18 -11.90 -15.64
C GLU A 41 -0.88 -11.13 -15.52
N ASN A 42 0.19 -11.62 -16.14
CA ASN A 42 1.47 -10.92 -16.25
C ASN A 42 2.16 -11.25 -17.57
N ALA A 43 2.29 -10.26 -18.44
CA ALA A 43 2.87 -10.42 -19.76
C ALA A 43 4.35 -10.85 -19.77
N THR A 44 5.07 -10.64 -18.67
CA THR A 44 6.50 -10.94 -18.57
C THR A 44 6.79 -12.22 -17.78
N LEU A 45 6.10 -12.41 -16.63
CA LEU A 45 6.32 -13.56 -15.75
C LEU A 45 5.44 -14.76 -16.09
N GLY A 46 4.47 -14.57 -16.99
CA GLY A 46 3.43 -15.54 -17.30
C GLY A 46 2.26 -15.48 -16.30
N ASP A 47 1.13 -16.02 -16.76
CA ASP A 47 -0.10 -16.03 -16.02
C ASP A 47 -0.09 -17.07 -14.91
N THR A 48 -0.82 -16.81 -13.84
CA THR A 48 -0.99 -17.72 -12.71
C THR A 48 -2.47 -17.87 -12.37
N LEU A 49 -3.02 -19.07 -12.47
CA LEU A 49 -4.39 -19.36 -12.08
C LEU A 49 -4.41 -20.09 -10.71
N VAL A 50 -5.08 -19.49 -9.74
CA VAL A 50 -5.39 -20.10 -8.45
C VAL A 50 -6.77 -20.75 -8.54
N LYS A 51 -6.82 -22.09 -8.62
CA LYS A 51 -8.06 -22.86 -8.66
C LYS A 51 -7.82 -24.26 -8.08
N PRO A 52 -8.63 -24.74 -7.11
CA PRO A 52 -9.73 -24.00 -6.47
C PRO A 52 -9.25 -22.81 -5.63
N VAL A 53 -10.13 -21.83 -5.40
CA VAL A 53 -9.88 -20.68 -4.55
C VAL A 53 -10.86 -20.68 -3.37
N LYS A 54 -10.34 -20.50 -2.14
CA LYS A 54 -11.18 -20.25 -0.98
C LYS A 54 -11.49 -18.77 -0.94
N VAL A 55 -12.76 -18.39 -1.18
CA VAL A 55 -13.18 -16.99 -1.22
C VAL A 55 -14.54 -16.79 -0.55
N THR A 56 -14.67 -15.74 0.24
CA THR A 56 -15.89 -15.39 0.98
C THR A 56 -16.11 -13.89 1.01
N ASP A 57 -17.32 -13.45 1.27
CA ASP A 57 -17.69 -12.08 1.67
C ASP A 57 -17.91 -11.96 3.19
N ASP A 58 -17.98 -13.08 3.89
CA ASP A 58 -18.07 -13.14 5.35
C ASP A 58 -16.72 -13.54 5.97
N PRO A 59 -15.94 -12.59 6.52
CA PRO A 59 -14.68 -12.89 7.18
C PRO A 59 -14.82 -13.89 8.35
N ALA A 60 -15.96 -13.94 9.02
CA ALA A 60 -16.16 -14.85 10.15
C ALA A 60 -16.09 -16.31 9.73
N SER A 61 -16.43 -16.61 8.48
CA SER A 61 -16.31 -17.97 7.91
C SER A 61 -14.88 -18.44 7.67
N ALA A 62 -13.89 -17.55 7.74
CA ALA A 62 -12.48 -17.88 7.49
C ALA A 62 -11.78 -18.57 8.68
N GLY A 63 -12.43 -18.61 9.86
CA GLY A 63 -11.78 -19.09 11.09
C GLY A 63 -10.74 -18.11 11.62
N THR A 64 -9.92 -18.55 12.56
CA THR A 64 -8.84 -17.74 13.14
C THR A 64 -7.59 -17.85 12.28
N PRO A 65 -7.15 -16.78 11.59
CA PRO A 65 -5.97 -16.83 10.74
C PRO A 65 -4.68 -16.62 11.54
N ASP A 66 -3.58 -17.20 11.06
CA ASP A 66 -2.23 -16.86 11.55
C ASP A 66 -1.82 -15.46 11.11
N LEU A 67 -2.23 -15.06 9.89
CA LEU A 67 -1.87 -13.79 9.28
C LEU A 67 -3.07 -13.16 8.55
N ILE A 68 -3.32 -11.89 8.82
CA ILE A 68 -4.23 -11.04 8.04
C ILE A 68 -3.38 -10.15 7.13
N LEU A 69 -3.36 -10.43 5.81
CA LEU A 69 -2.89 -9.49 4.81
C LEU A 69 -3.98 -8.44 4.59
N PHE A 70 -3.77 -7.23 5.09
CA PHE A 70 -4.75 -6.15 5.07
C PHE A 70 -4.49 -5.22 3.86
N ALA A 71 -5.35 -5.30 2.85
CA ALA A 71 -5.13 -4.64 1.55
C ALA A 71 -6.39 -3.96 0.98
N VAL A 72 -7.29 -3.51 1.86
CA VAL A 72 -8.44 -2.69 1.45
C VAL A 72 -8.02 -1.25 1.18
N LYS A 73 -8.87 -0.45 0.56
CA LYS A 73 -8.63 0.99 0.41
C LYS A 73 -8.65 1.68 1.78
N LEU A 74 -7.92 2.78 1.93
CA LEU A 74 -7.67 3.43 3.21
C LEU A 74 -8.94 3.91 3.92
N TRP A 75 -9.98 4.30 3.19
CA TRP A 75 -11.28 4.69 3.78
C TRP A 75 -12.06 3.55 4.44
N ASP A 76 -11.75 2.30 4.09
CA ASP A 76 -12.38 1.10 4.69
C ASP A 76 -11.60 0.57 5.91
N THR A 77 -10.42 1.15 6.24
CA THR A 77 -9.49 0.60 7.23
C THR A 77 -10.14 0.32 8.57
N GLU A 78 -10.78 1.32 9.16
CA GLU A 78 -11.35 1.21 10.50
C GLU A 78 -12.54 0.24 10.53
N ALA A 79 -13.47 0.36 9.59
CA ALA A 79 -14.66 -0.48 9.50
C ALA A 79 -14.29 -1.95 9.30
N VAL A 80 -13.37 -2.21 8.39
CA VAL A 80 -12.91 -3.58 8.09
C VAL A 80 -12.07 -4.16 9.22
N ALA A 81 -11.22 -3.37 9.88
CA ALA A 81 -10.47 -3.83 11.04
C ALA A 81 -11.40 -4.25 12.19
N LYS A 82 -12.45 -3.47 12.47
CA LYS A 82 -13.48 -3.83 13.47
C LYS A 82 -14.21 -5.12 13.09
N LEU A 83 -14.51 -5.33 11.81
CA LEU A 83 -15.16 -6.56 11.32
C LEU A 83 -14.24 -7.79 11.49
N LEU A 84 -12.92 -7.63 11.33
CA LEU A 84 -11.95 -8.72 11.47
C LEU A 84 -11.52 -8.98 12.92
N LYS A 85 -11.72 -8.03 13.84
CA LYS A 85 -11.27 -8.17 15.23
C LYS A 85 -11.77 -9.45 15.91
N PRO A 86 -13.03 -9.89 15.75
CA PRO A 86 -13.54 -11.10 16.40
C PRO A 86 -12.85 -12.40 15.98
N ILE A 87 -12.29 -12.47 14.77
CA ILE A 87 -11.59 -13.67 14.27
C ILE A 87 -10.07 -13.63 14.52
N ALA A 88 -9.54 -12.48 14.91
CA ALA A 88 -8.13 -12.35 15.26
C ALA A 88 -7.85 -12.98 16.62
N GLY A 89 -7.18 -14.11 16.63
CA GLY A 89 -6.74 -14.80 17.84
C GLY A 89 -5.48 -14.14 18.46
N PRO A 90 -5.00 -14.67 19.61
CA PRO A 90 -3.87 -14.10 20.33
C PRO A 90 -2.54 -14.15 19.56
N HIS A 91 -2.44 -15.02 18.55
CA HIS A 91 -1.25 -15.19 17.72
C HIS A 91 -1.41 -14.64 16.30
N THR A 92 -2.60 -14.12 15.97
CA THR A 92 -2.85 -13.54 14.65
C THR A 92 -1.97 -12.32 14.42
N ALA A 93 -1.15 -12.35 13.37
CA ALA A 93 -0.43 -11.18 12.89
C ALA A 93 -1.29 -10.38 11.89
N VAL A 94 -1.14 -9.06 11.90
CA VAL A 94 -1.79 -8.16 10.95
C VAL A 94 -0.71 -7.40 10.18
N LEU A 95 -0.62 -7.64 8.88
CA LEU A 95 0.31 -6.98 7.97
C LEU A 95 -0.47 -6.12 6.97
N SER A 96 -0.40 -4.81 7.13
CA SER A 96 -1.02 -3.90 6.16
C SER A 96 -0.14 -3.68 4.95
N LEU A 97 -0.71 -3.89 3.77
CA LEU A 97 -0.10 -3.59 2.47
C LEU A 97 -0.63 -2.29 1.86
N GLN A 98 -1.44 -1.55 2.59
CA GLN A 98 -1.97 -0.26 2.17
C GLN A 98 -0.87 0.80 2.06
N ASN A 99 -1.08 1.79 1.21
CA ASN A 99 -0.18 2.93 1.09
C ASN A 99 -0.27 3.88 2.31
N GLY A 100 0.75 4.69 2.49
CA GLY A 100 0.80 5.68 3.58
C GLY A 100 1.22 5.11 4.92
N VAL A 101 1.18 5.95 5.95
CA VAL A 101 1.70 5.67 7.30
C VAL A 101 0.63 5.74 8.39
N VAL A 102 -0.53 6.37 8.11
CA VAL A 102 -1.59 6.61 9.12
C VAL A 102 -2.37 5.34 9.47
N LYS A 103 -2.38 4.36 8.59
CA LYS A 103 -3.13 3.10 8.73
C LYS A 103 -2.71 2.27 9.94
N ASP A 104 -1.43 2.32 10.27
CA ASP A 104 -0.86 1.47 11.32
C ASP A 104 -1.30 1.90 12.71
N ASP A 105 -1.50 3.22 12.93
CA ASP A 105 -2.08 3.74 14.18
C ASP A 105 -3.54 3.25 14.35
N ILE A 106 -4.33 3.26 13.28
CA ILE A 106 -5.73 2.79 13.29
C ILE A 106 -5.76 1.28 13.61
N LEU A 107 -4.97 0.50 12.90
CA LEU A 107 -4.92 -0.96 13.09
C LEU A 107 -4.40 -1.31 14.48
N GLY A 108 -3.37 -0.59 14.97
CA GLY A 108 -2.82 -0.77 16.31
C GLY A 108 -3.82 -0.49 17.43
N GLY A 109 -4.66 0.53 17.27
CA GLY A 109 -5.74 0.85 18.19
C GLY A 109 -6.81 -0.26 18.27
N ILE A 110 -7.00 -1.03 17.20
CA ILE A 110 -8.04 -2.08 17.13
C ILE A 110 -7.47 -3.46 17.50
N PHE A 111 -6.36 -3.88 16.89
CA PHE A 111 -5.80 -5.22 17.09
C PHE A 111 -4.82 -5.29 18.26
N GLY A 112 -4.25 -4.17 18.68
CA GLY A 112 -3.13 -4.07 19.61
C GLY A 112 -1.80 -3.99 18.86
N ALA A 113 -0.84 -3.23 19.40
CA ALA A 113 0.45 -3.00 18.76
C ALA A 113 1.24 -4.30 18.54
N SER A 114 1.13 -5.27 19.43
CA SER A 114 1.82 -6.57 19.34
C SER A 114 1.32 -7.45 18.19
N ALA A 115 0.11 -7.24 17.70
CA ALA A 115 -0.41 -7.96 16.54
C ALA A 115 0.15 -7.42 15.22
N LEU A 116 0.63 -6.17 15.19
CA LEU A 116 1.01 -5.51 13.95
C LEU A 116 2.42 -5.88 13.50
N MET A 117 2.54 -6.03 12.19
CA MET A 117 3.78 -5.98 11.42
C MET A 117 3.64 -4.87 10.37
N GLY A 118 4.66 -4.04 10.22
CA GLY A 118 4.68 -3.05 9.16
C GLY A 118 4.99 -3.70 7.81
N GLY A 119 4.37 -3.19 6.73
CA GLY A 119 4.59 -3.72 5.39
C GLY A 119 4.60 -2.66 4.30
N VAL A 120 5.53 -2.79 3.38
CA VAL A 120 5.74 -1.90 2.23
C VAL A 120 5.76 -2.73 0.95
N ALA A 121 4.67 -2.70 0.20
CA ALA A 121 4.55 -3.37 -1.09
C ALA A 121 5.03 -2.46 -2.22
N TYR A 122 5.95 -2.96 -3.05
CA TYR A 122 6.38 -2.32 -4.30
C TYR A 122 5.87 -3.15 -5.46
N VAL A 123 4.76 -2.73 -6.06
CA VAL A 123 4.08 -3.46 -7.11
C VAL A 123 3.16 -2.53 -7.90
N GLY A 124 3.07 -2.74 -9.20
CA GLY A 124 2.02 -2.16 -10.05
C GLY A 124 0.96 -3.22 -10.33
N THR A 125 -0.25 -3.03 -9.82
CA THR A 125 -1.32 -4.03 -9.99
C THR A 125 -2.71 -3.41 -9.83
N HIS A 126 -3.67 -3.94 -10.58
CA HIS A 126 -5.08 -3.55 -10.51
C HIS A 126 -5.99 -4.73 -10.90
N ILE A 127 -7.27 -4.61 -10.60
CA ILE A 127 -8.28 -5.53 -11.15
C ILE A 127 -8.54 -5.09 -12.60
N SER A 128 -8.22 -5.95 -13.57
CA SER A 128 -8.52 -5.70 -14.98
C SER A 128 -9.98 -6.02 -15.33
N ARG A 129 -10.53 -7.07 -14.73
CA ARG A 129 -11.93 -7.49 -14.77
C ARG A 129 -12.24 -8.38 -13.56
N PRO A 130 -13.51 -8.65 -13.24
CA PRO A 130 -13.86 -9.54 -12.13
C PRO A 130 -13.11 -10.89 -12.19
N GLY A 131 -12.50 -11.29 -11.08
CA GLY A 131 -11.71 -12.53 -10.96
C GLY A 131 -10.30 -12.43 -11.53
N VAL A 132 -9.86 -11.28 -12.07
CA VAL A 132 -8.58 -11.14 -12.74
C VAL A 132 -7.79 -9.93 -12.23
N ILE A 133 -6.58 -10.22 -11.76
CA ILE A 133 -5.58 -9.23 -11.37
C ILE A 133 -4.58 -9.07 -12.49
N ASN A 134 -4.38 -7.86 -12.98
CA ASN A 134 -3.28 -7.53 -13.89
C ASN A 134 -2.10 -7.02 -13.08
N GLN A 135 -0.94 -7.65 -13.24
CA GLN A 135 0.34 -7.21 -12.71
C GLN A 135 1.14 -6.54 -13.81
N VAL A 136 1.50 -5.26 -13.61
CA VAL A 136 2.30 -4.48 -14.55
C VAL A 136 3.78 -4.66 -14.25
N GLY A 137 4.54 -5.11 -15.26
CA GLY A 137 5.97 -5.39 -15.12
C GLY A 137 6.29 -6.57 -14.20
N THR A 138 7.52 -6.63 -13.72
CA THR A 138 8.04 -7.76 -12.93
C THR A 138 8.20 -7.47 -11.45
N LEU A 139 8.00 -6.20 -11.03
CA LEU A 139 8.20 -5.79 -9.65
C LEU A 139 7.09 -6.37 -8.76
N GLN A 140 7.51 -7.18 -7.79
CA GLN A 140 6.67 -7.75 -6.74
C GLN A 140 7.47 -7.88 -5.44
N ARG A 141 8.01 -6.74 -4.96
CA ARG A 141 8.83 -6.70 -3.75
C ARG A 141 7.99 -6.32 -2.55
N LEU A 142 8.20 -7.04 -1.43
CA LEU A 142 7.60 -6.75 -0.15
C LEU A 142 8.69 -6.61 0.92
N VAL A 143 8.78 -5.42 1.51
CA VAL A 143 9.61 -5.18 2.71
C VAL A 143 8.70 -5.12 3.91
N PHE A 144 9.00 -5.89 4.95
CA PHE A 144 8.16 -5.94 6.13
C PHE A 144 8.99 -6.21 7.38
N GLY A 145 8.39 -6.03 8.56
CA GLY A 145 9.11 -6.29 9.82
C GLY A 145 8.29 -5.94 11.04
N GLU A 146 8.83 -6.35 12.18
CA GLU A 146 8.31 -5.96 13.49
C GLU A 146 8.65 -4.50 13.77
N TYR A 147 7.78 -3.79 14.50
CA TYR A 147 8.00 -2.38 14.85
C TYR A 147 9.12 -2.17 15.88
N ASP A 148 9.54 -3.22 16.59
CA ASP A 148 10.70 -3.20 17.49
C ASP A 148 12.03 -3.53 16.79
N GLY A 149 12.00 -3.78 15.49
CA GLY A 149 13.15 -4.08 14.63
C GLY A 149 13.72 -5.48 14.79
N LYS A 150 13.13 -6.32 15.65
CA LYS A 150 13.63 -7.68 15.90
C LYS A 150 13.04 -8.67 14.88
N LYS A 151 13.80 -9.72 14.64
CA LYS A 151 13.30 -10.90 13.93
C LYS A 151 12.52 -11.76 14.91
N SER A 152 11.29 -12.09 14.55
CA SER A 152 10.43 -12.99 15.30
C SER A 152 10.17 -14.27 14.52
N ALA A 153 9.74 -15.34 15.19
CA ALA A 153 9.39 -16.59 14.51
C ALA A 153 8.32 -16.37 13.42
N ARG A 154 7.30 -15.54 13.68
CA ARG A 154 6.25 -15.23 12.67
C ARG A 154 6.80 -14.45 11.48
N SER A 155 7.75 -13.52 11.69
CA SER A 155 8.35 -12.77 10.60
C SER A 155 9.26 -13.64 9.73
N GLU A 156 10.00 -14.58 10.31
CA GLU A 156 10.85 -15.53 9.59
C GLU A 156 10.01 -16.56 8.81
N GLN A 157 8.92 -17.07 9.40
CA GLN A 157 7.99 -17.97 8.72
C GLN A 157 7.32 -17.27 7.52
N LEU A 158 6.89 -16.03 7.68
CA LEU A 158 6.31 -15.26 6.57
C LEU A 158 7.34 -15.00 5.48
N LEU A 159 8.59 -14.65 5.83
CA LEU A 159 9.66 -14.46 4.85
C LEU A 159 9.86 -15.75 4.03
N ALA A 160 9.95 -16.89 4.68
CA ALA A 160 10.13 -18.18 4.00
C ALA A 160 8.95 -18.47 3.05
N ALA A 161 7.71 -18.22 3.48
CA ALA A 161 6.52 -18.42 2.65
C ALA A 161 6.49 -17.49 1.42
N LEU A 162 6.84 -16.22 1.60
CA LEU A 162 6.90 -15.23 0.50
C LEU A 162 7.99 -15.59 -0.53
N LEU A 163 9.19 -15.97 -0.06
CA LEU A 163 10.27 -16.37 -0.95
C LEU A 163 9.92 -17.66 -1.72
N LYS A 164 9.30 -18.64 -1.06
CA LYS A 164 8.77 -19.85 -1.71
C LYS A 164 7.72 -19.53 -2.77
N ALA A 165 6.93 -18.47 -2.54
CA ALA A 165 5.93 -17.98 -3.50
C ALA A 165 6.51 -17.15 -4.65
N GLY A 166 7.84 -17.03 -4.76
CA GLY A 166 8.52 -16.25 -5.79
C GLY A 166 8.42 -14.74 -5.59
N ILE A 167 8.02 -14.29 -4.40
CA ILE A 167 7.95 -12.87 -4.06
C ILE A 167 9.32 -12.42 -3.55
N GLN A 168 9.83 -11.30 -4.08
CA GLN A 168 11.03 -10.67 -3.54
C GLN A 168 10.71 -10.06 -2.18
N ALA A 169 11.07 -10.74 -1.11
CA ALA A 169 10.73 -10.33 0.24
C ALA A 169 11.98 -10.15 1.11
N GLU A 170 11.94 -9.17 1.99
CA GLU A 170 13.02 -8.92 2.96
C GLU A 170 12.47 -8.43 4.30
N LEU A 171 13.20 -8.75 5.39
CA LEU A 171 12.91 -8.24 6.72
C LEU A 171 13.64 -6.92 6.95
N SER A 172 12.87 -5.89 7.29
CA SER A 172 13.41 -4.61 7.72
C SER A 172 13.73 -4.64 9.22
N THR A 173 14.86 -4.09 9.60
CA THR A 173 15.23 -3.80 11.00
C THR A 173 14.69 -2.46 11.49
N ASP A 174 14.15 -1.64 10.58
CA ASP A 174 13.47 -0.38 10.87
C ASP A 174 12.33 -0.18 9.85
N ILE A 175 11.24 -0.90 10.08
CA ILE A 175 10.10 -0.86 9.16
C ILE A 175 9.40 0.49 9.17
N ARG A 176 9.45 1.23 10.29
CA ARG A 176 8.89 2.56 10.38
C ARG A 176 9.59 3.53 9.43
N ARG A 177 10.92 3.48 9.39
CA ARG A 177 11.71 4.23 8.41
C ARG A 177 11.39 3.82 6.99
N THR A 178 11.34 2.52 6.69
CA THR A 178 11.01 2.00 5.35
C THR A 178 9.64 2.49 4.85
N LEU A 179 8.63 2.50 5.73
CA LEU A 179 7.30 3.05 5.42
C LEU A 179 7.38 4.53 5.02
N TRP A 180 8.10 5.34 5.80
CA TRP A 180 8.25 6.77 5.54
C TRP A 180 9.10 7.07 4.31
N GLU A 181 10.11 6.25 4.03
CA GLU A 181 10.92 6.34 2.81
C GLU A 181 10.05 6.18 1.55
N LYS A 182 9.18 5.16 1.53
CA LYS A 182 8.22 5.00 0.43
C LYS A 182 7.21 6.13 0.41
N TYR A 183 6.67 6.50 1.57
CA TYR A 183 5.62 7.52 1.69
C TYR A 183 6.08 8.88 1.16
N THR A 184 7.33 9.27 1.44
CA THR A 184 7.92 10.52 0.94
C THR A 184 7.85 10.61 -0.58
N PHE A 185 8.33 9.59 -1.29
CA PHE A 185 8.26 9.59 -2.76
C PHE A 185 6.82 9.49 -3.27
N LEU A 186 6.00 8.68 -2.60
CA LEU A 186 4.61 8.45 -2.99
C LEU A 186 3.78 9.75 -2.94
N VAL A 187 3.91 10.56 -1.89
CA VAL A 187 3.13 11.81 -1.79
C VAL A 187 3.57 12.83 -2.83
N GLY A 188 4.87 12.91 -3.13
CA GLY A 188 5.37 13.75 -4.21
C GLY A 188 4.84 13.33 -5.57
N LEU A 189 5.03 12.04 -5.92
CA LEU A 189 4.56 11.48 -7.19
C LEU A 189 3.04 11.61 -7.34
N SER A 190 2.28 11.14 -6.34
CA SER A 190 0.82 11.14 -6.42
C SER A 190 0.23 12.56 -6.39
N GLY A 191 0.81 13.43 -5.56
CA GLY A 191 0.38 14.83 -5.46
C GLY A 191 0.56 15.60 -6.76
N THR A 192 1.71 15.46 -7.40
CA THR A 192 1.98 16.15 -8.68
C THR A 192 1.23 15.54 -9.85
N THR A 193 1.31 14.21 -10.04
CA THR A 193 0.68 13.55 -11.20
C THR A 193 -0.84 13.70 -11.19
N ALA A 194 -1.49 13.58 -10.03
CA ALA A 194 -2.94 13.72 -9.94
C ALA A 194 -3.38 15.19 -10.08
N SER A 195 -2.73 16.15 -9.40
CA SER A 195 -3.11 17.58 -9.49
C SER A 195 -2.88 18.14 -10.88
N MET A 196 -1.80 17.74 -11.55
CA MET A 196 -1.43 18.22 -12.88
C MET A 196 -1.99 17.35 -14.01
N ARG A 197 -2.65 16.21 -13.68
CA ARG A 197 -3.24 15.25 -14.64
C ARG A 197 -2.24 14.80 -15.71
N THR A 198 -1.03 14.48 -15.29
CA THR A 198 0.06 14.07 -16.18
C THR A 198 0.95 13.02 -15.51
N THR A 199 1.86 12.42 -16.29
CA THR A 199 2.89 11.52 -15.77
C THR A 199 4.08 12.31 -15.22
N ILE A 200 5.07 11.62 -14.59
CA ILE A 200 6.20 12.28 -13.94
C ILE A 200 7.16 12.99 -14.93
N GLY A 201 7.21 12.56 -16.19
CA GLY A 201 8.09 13.17 -17.21
C GLY A 201 7.90 14.68 -17.31
N PRO A 202 6.72 15.17 -17.74
CA PRO A 202 6.44 16.62 -17.81
C PRO A 202 6.62 17.34 -16.47
N VAL A 203 6.30 16.69 -15.33
CA VAL A 203 6.47 17.26 -14.00
C VAL A 203 7.94 17.59 -13.70
N ARG A 204 8.85 16.67 -13.99
CA ARG A 204 10.28 16.84 -13.69
C ARG A 204 11.03 17.71 -14.70
N GLU A 205 10.53 17.79 -15.94
CA GLU A 205 11.13 18.58 -17.02
C GLU A 205 10.89 20.09 -16.85
N ASN A 206 9.78 20.49 -16.23
CA ASN A 206 9.50 21.89 -15.94
C ASN A 206 10.08 22.27 -14.57
N PRO A 207 10.94 23.31 -14.48
CA PRO A 207 11.61 23.70 -13.23
C PRO A 207 10.64 24.02 -12.07
N GLN A 208 9.50 24.65 -12.37
CA GLN A 208 8.51 25.04 -11.35
C GLN A 208 7.79 23.81 -10.78
N THR A 209 7.33 22.90 -11.63
CA THR A 209 6.63 21.68 -11.17
C THR A 209 7.59 20.68 -10.54
N ARG A 210 8.86 20.66 -10.98
CA ARG A 210 9.92 19.89 -10.32
C ARG A 210 10.22 20.41 -8.92
N ALA A 211 10.25 21.74 -8.73
CA ALA A 211 10.39 22.33 -7.40
C ALA A 211 9.19 21.97 -6.50
N PHE A 212 7.97 22.00 -7.02
CA PHE A 212 6.78 21.60 -6.28
C PHE A 212 6.79 20.11 -5.87
N LEU A 213 7.22 19.20 -6.77
CA LEU A 213 7.45 17.79 -6.45
C LEU A 213 8.43 17.64 -5.28
N HIS A 214 9.52 18.40 -5.30
CA HIS A 214 10.53 18.40 -4.24
C HIS A 214 9.98 18.93 -2.91
N ASP A 215 9.23 20.03 -2.93
CA ASP A 215 8.66 20.63 -1.72
C ASP A 215 7.63 19.72 -1.04
N LEU A 216 6.79 19.00 -1.80
CA LEU A 216 5.90 17.97 -1.26
C LEU A 216 6.69 16.90 -0.49
N MET A 217 7.81 16.45 -1.05
CA MET A 217 8.68 15.44 -0.41
C MET A 217 9.42 16.01 0.81
N LYS A 218 9.90 17.26 0.76
CA LYS A 218 10.54 17.92 1.91
C LYS A 218 9.59 18.06 3.10
N GLU A 219 8.35 18.42 2.87
CA GLU A 219 7.34 18.48 3.93
C GLU A 219 7.12 17.11 4.57
N ALA A 220 7.01 16.03 3.77
CA ALA A 220 6.87 14.67 4.28
C ALA A 220 8.10 14.25 5.10
N VAL A 221 9.32 14.54 4.66
CA VAL A 221 10.55 14.28 5.41
C VAL A 221 10.55 15.04 6.73
N ALA A 222 10.24 16.34 6.72
CA ALA A 222 10.22 17.17 7.91
C ALA A 222 9.21 16.63 8.96
N VAL A 223 8.01 16.23 8.52
CA VAL A 223 6.99 15.64 9.39
C VAL A 223 7.47 14.29 9.95
N GLY A 224 8.04 13.42 9.11
CA GLY A 224 8.58 12.12 9.56
C GLY A 224 9.66 12.28 10.62
N ARG A 225 10.63 13.18 10.39
CA ARG A 225 11.70 13.49 11.34
C ARG A 225 11.16 14.06 12.67
N ALA A 226 10.20 14.96 12.60
CA ALA A 226 9.55 15.53 13.80
C ALA A 226 8.78 14.46 14.60
N LEU A 227 8.31 13.39 13.94
CA LEU A 227 7.71 12.20 14.57
C LEU A 227 8.76 11.19 15.06
N GLY A 228 10.06 11.50 14.98
CA GLY A 228 11.15 10.63 15.45
C GLY A 228 11.54 9.52 14.48
N VAL A 229 11.15 9.61 13.19
CA VAL A 229 11.61 8.66 12.18
C VAL A 229 13.04 9.00 11.74
N ALA A 230 13.92 8.02 11.65
CA ALA A 230 15.33 8.19 11.31
C ALA A 230 15.55 8.43 9.81
N LEU A 231 14.89 9.46 9.25
CA LEU A 231 15.11 9.90 7.87
C LEU A 231 16.30 10.87 7.82
N PRO A 232 17.20 10.75 6.81
CA PRO A 232 18.18 11.79 6.52
C PRO A 232 17.49 13.13 6.25
N GLU A 233 18.15 14.23 6.57
CA GLU A 233 17.61 15.58 6.35
C GLU A 233 17.44 15.86 4.85
N ASP A 234 18.38 15.41 4.06
CA ASP A 234 18.45 15.52 2.59
C ASP A 234 17.71 14.40 1.85
N TYR A 235 16.90 13.58 2.54
CA TYR A 235 16.23 12.44 1.92
C TYR A 235 15.32 12.84 0.75
N ALA A 236 14.71 14.04 0.80
CA ALA A 236 13.93 14.57 -0.31
C ALA A 236 14.76 14.82 -1.58
N ASP A 237 16.03 15.24 -1.41
CA ASP A 237 16.97 15.44 -2.53
C ASP A 237 17.31 14.11 -3.21
N ASP A 238 17.53 13.05 -2.41
CA ASP A 238 17.75 11.71 -2.95
C ASP A 238 16.51 11.18 -3.70
N ARG A 239 15.32 11.47 -3.20
CA ARG A 239 14.08 11.07 -3.89
C ARG A 239 13.85 11.87 -5.17
N LEU A 240 14.26 13.12 -5.20
CA LEU A 240 14.22 13.92 -6.42
C LEU A 240 15.19 13.40 -7.49
N LYS A 241 16.42 13.02 -7.10
CA LYS A 241 17.36 12.34 -8.00
C LYS A 241 16.81 11.00 -8.50
N PHE A 242 16.17 10.24 -7.62
CA PHE A 242 15.46 9.01 -8.01
C PHE A 242 14.34 9.29 -9.03
N ALA A 243 13.56 10.36 -8.83
CA ALA A 243 12.53 10.79 -9.77
C ALA A 243 13.07 11.12 -11.17
N ASP A 244 14.31 11.60 -11.27
CA ASP A 244 14.97 11.88 -12.55
C ASP A 244 15.29 10.59 -13.34
N GLY A 245 15.48 9.46 -12.64
CA GLY A 245 15.85 8.17 -13.22
C GLY A 245 14.67 7.25 -13.59
N VAL A 246 13.45 7.51 -13.10
CA VAL A 246 12.30 6.66 -13.41
C VAL A 246 11.78 6.92 -14.82
N PRO A 247 11.05 5.97 -15.45
CA PRO A 247 10.44 6.19 -16.77
C PRO A 247 9.56 7.45 -16.79
N ALA A 248 9.65 8.26 -17.82
CA ALA A 248 8.85 9.48 -17.98
C ALA A 248 7.33 9.21 -17.93
N THR A 249 6.94 8.00 -18.33
CA THR A 249 5.56 7.52 -18.32
C THR A 249 5.09 7.02 -16.94
N MET A 250 5.96 7.04 -15.91
CA MET A 250 5.55 6.62 -14.57
C MET A 250 4.40 7.50 -14.08
N ASP A 251 3.39 6.82 -13.55
CA ASP A 251 2.16 7.40 -13.05
C ASP A 251 1.89 6.90 -11.62
N SER A 252 0.94 7.51 -10.93
CA SER A 252 0.50 7.11 -9.60
C SER A 252 -0.87 6.43 -9.65
N SER A 253 -1.14 5.57 -8.68
CA SER A 253 -2.48 5.00 -8.48
C SER A 253 -3.53 6.08 -8.23
N LEU A 254 -3.16 7.18 -7.55
CA LEU A 254 -4.05 8.32 -7.32
C LEU A 254 -4.49 8.99 -8.63
N HIS A 255 -3.55 9.21 -9.56
CA HIS A 255 -3.87 9.76 -10.87
C HIS A 255 -4.67 8.78 -11.73
N HIS A 256 -4.34 7.48 -11.67
CA HIS A 256 -5.14 6.45 -12.32
C HIS A 256 -6.59 6.42 -11.81
N ASP A 257 -6.78 6.48 -10.48
CA ASP A 257 -8.12 6.54 -9.87
C ASP A 257 -8.85 7.82 -10.30
N LEU A 258 -8.17 8.98 -10.33
CA LEU A 258 -8.76 10.24 -10.80
C LEU A 258 -9.23 10.17 -12.27
N LYS A 259 -8.42 9.61 -13.16
CA LYS A 259 -8.77 9.41 -14.57
C LYS A 259 -10.01 8.56 -14.78
N ASN A 260 -10.19 7.56 -13.91
CA ASN A 260 -11.30 6.61 -14.00
C ASN A 260 -12.54 7.04 -13.20
N GLY A 261 -12.52 8.23 -12.58
CA GLY A 261 -13.62 8.70 -11.74
C GLY A 261 -13.78 7.88 -10.45
N ASN A 262 -12.73 7.20 -10.00
CA ASN A 262 -12.74 6.45 -8.75
C ASN A 262 -12.49 7.38 -7.56
N ARG A 263 -12.99 6.98 -6.39
CA ARG A 263 -12.69 7.66 -5.13
C ARG A 263 -11.18 7.70 -4.86
N LEU A 264 -10.68 8.85 -4.40
CA LEU A 264 -9.25 9.10 -4.16
C LEU A 264 -8.83 8.87 -2.70
N GLU A 265 -7.62 8.36 -2.51
CA GLU A 265 -6.98 8.21 -1.18
C GLU A 265 -6.22 9.49 -0.75
N VAL A 266 -6.51 10.64 -1.35
CA VAL A 266 -5.80 11.91 -1.10
C VAL A 266 -5.83 12.34 0.36
N GLU A 267 -6.92 12.04 1.09
CA GLU A 267 -7.05 12.34 2.51
C GLU A 267 -6.01 11.62 3.39
N TRP A 268 -5.58 10.44 2.99
CA TRP A 268 -4.58 9.65 3.74
C TRP A 268 -3.16 9.87 3.21
N LEU A 269 -3.02 10.33 1.97
CA LEU A 269 -1.74 10.67 1.37
C LEU A 269 -1.37 12.13 1.71
N ALA A 270 -1.68 13.09 0.87
CA ALA A 270 -1.37 14.50 1.15
C ALA A 270 -2.05 15.02 2.44
N GLY A 271 -3.33 14.69 2.65
CA GLY A 271 -4.05 15.00 3.89
C GLY A 271 -3.45 14.32 5.12
N GLY A 272 -2.83 13.15 4.95
CA GLY A 272 -2.06 12.47 6.00
C GLY A 272 -0.85 13.28 6.44
N VAL A 273 -0.06 13.81 5.50
CA VAL A 273 1.09 14.69 5.80
C VAL A 273 0.62 15.93 6.54
N VAL A 274 -0.49 16.55 6.09
CA VAL A 274 -1.05 17.76 6.73
C VAL A 274 -1.46 17.50 8.19
N ARG A 275 -2.24 16.45 8.43
CA ARG A 275 -2.71 16.11 9.79
C ARG A 275 -1.56 15.72 10.73
N LEU A 276 -0.58 14.99 10.24
CA LEU A 276 0.61 14.63 11.03
C LEU A 276 1.48 15.85 11.27
N GLY A 277 1.65 16.74 10.27
CA GLY A 277 2.36 18.01 10.41
C GLY A 277 1.76 18.90 11.50
N GLN A 278 0.43 19.02 11.52
CA GLN A 278 -0.29 19.78 12.57
C GLN A 278 -0.02 19.24 13.97
N LYS A 279 0.05 17.88 14.13
CA LYS A 279 0.34 17.26 15.43
C LYS A 279 1.74 17.59 15.97
N VAL A 280 2.70 17.83 15.08
CA VAL A 280 4.11 18.05 15.45
C VAL A 280 4.60 19.48 15.16
N GLY A 281 3.71 20.37 14.78
CA GLY A 281 4.03 21.79 14.54
C GLY A 281 4.86 22.04 13.27
N VAL A 282 4.78 21.14 12.28
CA VAL A 282 5.47 21.32 10.98
C VAL A 282 4.49 21.84 9.93
N ALA A 283 4.85 22.95 9.28
CA ALA A 283 4.05 23.51 8.19
C ALA A 283 4.13 22.63 6.93
N THR A 284 2.98 22.41 6.28
CA THR A 284 2.85 21.55 5.10
C THR A 284 1.99 22.19 4.00
N PRO A 285 2.34 23.42 3.52
CA PRO A 285 1.50 24.18 2.60
C PRO A 285 1.33 23.51 1.24
N CYS A 286 2.36 22.82 0.72
CA CYS A 286 2.29 22.14 -0.58
C CYS A 286 1.36 20.93 -0.53
N ASN A 287 1.50 20.08 0.49
CA ASN A 287 0.59 18.94 0.69
C ASN A 287 -0.85 19.41 0.97
N ARG A 288 -1.01 20.54 1.68
CA ARG A 288 -2.31 21.17 1.90
C ARG A 288 -2.94 21.60 0.59
N ALA A 289 -2.19 22.25 -0.30
CA ALA A 289 -2.69 22.66 -1.61
C ALA A 289 -3.16 21.45 -2.46
N VAL A 290 -2.37 20.35 -2.49
CA VAL A 290 -2.77 19.12 -3.17
C VAL A 290 -4.07 18.55 -2.59
N TRP A 291 -4.16 18.51 -1.27
CA TRP A 291 -5.37 18.00 -0.61
C TRP A 291 -6.60 18.83 -0.95
N ASP A 292 -6.51 20.15 -0.84
CA ASP A 292 -7.62 21.06 -1.14
C ASP A 292 -8.08 20.98 -2.61
N VAL A 293 -7.14 20.80 -3.56
CA VAL A 293 -7.46 20.66 -5.00
C VAL A 293 -8.17 19.34 -5.31
N LEU A 294 -7.81 18.25 -4.62
CA LEU A 294 -8.27 16.89 -4.96
C LEU A 294 -9.34 16.35 -4.01
N VAL A 295 -9.64 17.03 -2.89
CA VAL A 295 -10.53 16.49 -1.84
C VAL A 295 -11.93 16.19 -2.36
N LEU A 296 -12.47 17.00 -3.27
CA LEU A 296 -13.81 16.75 -3.84
C LEU A 296 -13.89 15.42 -4.58
N ALA A 297 -12.82 14.98 -5.24
CA ALA A 297 -12.75 13.69 -5.90
C ALA A 297 -12.55 12.51 -4.91
N SER A 298 -12.37 12.77 -3.61
CA SER A 298 -12.31 11.71 -2.58
C SER A 298 -13.70 11.24 -2.10
N HIS A 299 -14.76 11.88 -2.55
CA HIS A 299 -16.13 11.62 -2.10
C HIS A 299 -17.04 10.99 -3.16
N PHE A 300 -16.54 10.79 -4.37
CA PHE A 300 -17.29 10.19 -5.48
C PHE A 300 -17.07 8.68 -5.57
#